data_38cc321b28973fa3faf45c7c7ceb14f4
#
_entry.id   38cc321b28973fa3faf45c7c7ceb14f4
#
_cell.length_a   1.000
_cell.length_b   1.000
_cell.length_c   1.000
_cell.angle_alpha   90.00
_cell.angle_beta   90.00
_cell.angle_gamma   90.00
#
_symmetry.space_group_name_H-M   'P 1'
#
loop_
_entity.id
_entity.type
_entity.pdbx_description
1 polymer ?
#
loop_
_entity_poly.entity_id
_entity_poly.type
_entity_poly.pdbx_seq_one_letter_code
_entity_poly.pdbx_strand_id
1 'polypeptide(L)'
;MSKNNNRKSKAQIDWHSGFAGGLELVFRDYKDQLAIEREHSLSKQPLRIDFLLVKVNPGTAIDNAIGRFFKTYNIVEYKNPYDELNIDVVWKVIGYAALYKGLGHSKDVIPSSELTITIFRHSKPHALLKQLINDGYIITCHSPGVYSVSGIIAIPIYIVVTRELKEDIFKVLRIMSKNADIDDIKAFITEASKFTVPGDKGNADAVLQVSSTANKTLFEIMKGEDQNMCEALKELMADELKQAKEDGVSEATKKFATIINEKDKTIIDQDKTISEQKALLKQYKEKFGEL
;
A
#
# COMPACT_ATOMS: atom_id res chain seq x y z
N MET A 1 18.04 -30.35 20.29
CA MET A 1 17.89 -28.90 20.61
C MET A 1 17.35 -28.20 19.37
N SER A 2 16.05 -28.12 19.26
CA SER A 2 15.35 -27.51 18.12
C SER A 2 15.09 -26.04 18.46
N LYS A 3 15.71 -25.11 17.73
CA LYS A 3 15.47 -23.67 17.89
C LYS A 3 14.14 -23.31 17.21
N ASN A 4 13.11 -23.11 18.02
CA ASN A 4 11.85 -22.50 17.58
C ASN A 4 12.10 -21.06 17.12
N ASN A 5 12.15 -20.84 15.82
CA ASN A 5 12.14 -19.51 15.20
C ASN A 5 10.72 -18.98 15.20
N ASN A 6 10.29 -18.36 16.30
CA ASN A 6 9.11 -17.52 16.36
C ASN A 6 9.40 -16.19 15.61
N ARG A 7 9.40 -16.21 14.28
CA ARG A 7 9.29 -14.99 13.48
C ARG A 7 7.84 -14.48 13.60
N LYS A 8 7.63 -13.53 14.53
CA LYS A 8 6.44 -12.68 14.48
C LYS A 8 6.37 -12.08 13.07
N SER A 9 5.36 -12.43 12.28
CA SER A 9 5.09 -11.78 11.01
C SER A 9 4.87 -10.29 11.31
N LYS A 10 5.79 -9.44 10.87
CA LYS A 10 5.55 -7.99 10.86
C LYS A 10 4.32 -7.78 9.97
N ALA A 11 3.31 -7.08 10.48
CA ALA A 11 2.18 -6.65 9.66
C ALA A 11 2.75 -6.00 8.39
N GLN A 12 2.43 -6.57 7.23
CA GLN A 12 2.90 -6.05 5.95
C GLN A 12 2.10 -4.78 5.67
N ILE A 13 2.81 -3.65 5.50
CA ILE A 13 2.16 -2.37 5.17
C ILE A 13 1.68 -2.46 3.72
N ASP A 14 0.40 -2.21 3.49
CA ASP A 14 -0.17 -2.12 2.14
C ASP A 14 0.05 -0.72 1.56
N TRP A 15 1.27 -0.48 1.11
CA TRP A 15 1.67 0.77 0.49
C TRP A 15 0.87 1.11 -0.78
N HIS A 16 0.48 0.10 -1.57
CA HIS A 16 -0.23 0.30 -2.83
C HIS A 16 -1.65 0.81 -2.60
N SER A 17 -2.39 0.20 -1.67
CA SER A 17 -3.73 0.70 -1.33
C SER A 17 -3.70 2.10 -0.75
N GLY A 18 -2.74 2.39 0.14
CA GLY A 18 -2.54 3.75 0.67
C GLY A 18 -2.21 4.75 -0.45
N PHE A 19 -1.30 4.40 -1.37
CA PHE A 19 -0.94 5.27 -2.48
C PHE A 19 -2.12 5.49 -3.44
N ALA A 20 -2.91 4.46 -3.74
CA ALA A 20 -4.11 4.58 -4.55
C ALA A 20 -5.11 5.56 -3.94
N GLY A 21 -5.38 5.45 -2.63
CA GLY A 21 -6.19 6.42 -1.90
C GLY A 21 -5.62 7.84 -1.98
N GLY A 22 -4.29 7.96 -1.84
CA GLY A 22 -3.61 9.25 -1.99
C GLY A 22 -3.80 9.88 -3.37
N LEU A 23 -3.68 9.09 -4.44
CA LEU A 23 -3.95 9.56 -5.80
C LEU A 23 -5.40 10.02 -5.98
N GLU A 24 -6.36 9.23 -5.51
CA GLU A 24 -7.78 9.59 -5.61
C GLU A 24 -8.09 10.88 -4.84
N LEU A 25 -7.42 11.14 -3.71
CA LEU A 25 -7.58 12.38 -2.96
C LEU A 25 -6.91 13.57 -3.65
N VAL A 26 -5.72 13.40 -4.23
CA VAL A 26 -5.02 14.47 -4.97
C VAL A 26 -5.85 14.91 -6.18
N PHE A 27 -6.49 13.96 -6.86
CA PHE A 27 -7.26 14.23 -8.08
C PHE A 27 -8.79 14.23 -7.85
N ARG A 28 -9.24 14.34 -6.61
CA ARG A 28 -10.67 14.25 -6.26
C ARG A 28 -11.55 15.27 -6.98
N ASP A 29 -11.02 16.47 -7.23
CA ASP A 29 -11.74 17.53 -7.91
C ASP A 29 -11.83 17.31 -9.44
N TYR A 30 -11.17 16.26 -9.94
CA TYR A 30 -11.09 15.91 -11.35
C TYR A 30 -11.74 14.54 -11.67
N LYS A 31 -12.56 13.98 -10.77
CA LYS A 31 -13.16 12.64 -10.89
C LYS A 31 -13.99 12.47 -12.19
N ASP A 32 -14.63 13.54 -12.66
CA ASP A 32 -15.40 13.51 -13.90
C ASP A 32 -14.51 13.58 -15.17
N GLN A 33 -13.22 13.91 -15.00
CA GLN A 33 -12.28 14.09 -16.10
C GLN A 33 -11.14 13.06 -16.09
N LEU A 34 -10.94 12.37 -14.97
CA LEU A 34 -9.85 11.42 -14.74
C LEU A 34 -10.37 10.12 -14.13
N ALA A 35 -10.29 9.02 -14.87
CA ALA A 35 -10.53 7.69 -14.35
C ALA A 35 -9.22 7.06 -13.87
N ILE A 36 -9.18 6.54 -12.63
CA ILE A 36 -8.05 5.85 -12.05
C ILE A 36 -8.33 4.35 -12.05
N GLU A 37 -7.59 3.59 -12.85
CA GLU A 37 -7.63 2.14 -12.88
C GLU A 37 -6.45 1.58 -12.10
N ARG A 38 -6.74 0.82 -11.04
CA ARG A 38 -5.73 0.16 -10.20
C ARG A 38 -5.35 -1.18 -10.81
N GLU A 39 -4.06 -1.55 -10.73
CA GLU A 39 -3.54 -2.84 -11.22
C GLU A 39 -4.05 -3.24 -12.61
N HIS A 40 -4.09 -2.28 -13.53
CA HIS A 40 -4.57 -2.51 -14.90
C HIS A 40 -3.79 -3.65 -15.57
N SER A 41 -4.51 -4.70 -15.98
CA SER A 41 -3.89 -5.89 -16.59
C SER A 41 -3.57 -5.65 -18.05
N LEU A 42 -2.29 -5.77 -18.43
CA LEU A 42 -1.81 -5.61 -19.81
C LEU A 42 -2.08 -6.83 -20.71
N SER A 43 -2.28 -8.00 -20.10
CA SER A 43 -2.51 -9.24 -20.83
C SER A 43 -3.21 -10.27 -19.94
N LYS A 44 -3.55 -11.46 -20.51
CA LYS A 44 -4.03 -12.61 -19.72
C LYS A 44 -2.96 -13.20 -18.79
N GLN A 45 -1.70 -12.81 -18.92
CA GLN A 45 -0.59 -13.15 -18.06
C GLN A 45 -0.29 -11.98 -17.08
N PRO A 46 0.38 -12.17 -15.93
CA PRO A 46 0.44 -11.21 -14.82
C PRO A 46 1.34 -9.98 -15.03
N LEU A 47 1.46 -9.49 -16.27
CA LEU A 47 2.07 -8.18 -16.53
C LEU A 47 1.03 -7.10 -16.20
N ARG A 48 1.27 -6.33 -15.15
CA ARG A 48 0.34 -5.29 -14.67
C ARG A 48 1.04 -3.95 -14.60
N ILE A 49 0.30 -2.90 -14.97
CA ILE A 49 0.63 -1.51 -14.65
C ILE A 49 0.11 -1.27 -13.23
N ASP A 50 0.88 -0.61 -12.37
CA ASP A 50 0.42 -0.30 -11.01
C ASP A 50 -0.83 0.57 -11.06
N PHE A 51 -0.79 1.68 -11.82
CA PHE A 51 -1.95 2.55 -12.02
C PHE A 51 -1.95 3.09 -13.46
N LEU A 52 -3.14 3.13 -14.05
CA LEU A 52 -3.42 3.81 -15.30
C LEU A 52 -4.41 4.94 -15.05
N LEU A 53 -3.99 6.18 -15.32
CA LEU A 53 -4.85 7.35 -15.20
C LEU A 53 -5.25 7.81 -16.59
N VAL A 54 -6.54 7.79 -16.89
CA VAL A 54 -7.07 8.15 -18.19
C VAL A 54 -7.89 9.43 -18.07
N LYS A 55 -7.56 10.45 -18.87
CA LYS A 55 -8.40 11.63 -18.99
C LYS A 55 -9.68 11.28 -19.74
N VAL A 56 -10.81 11.41 -19.08
CA VAL A 56 -12.13 11.17 -19.68
C VAL A 56 -12.39 12.15 -20.84
N ASN A 57 -12.01 13.42 -20.64
CA ASN A 57 -12.08 14.45 -21.68
C ASN A 57 -10.65 14.84 -22.08
N PRO A 58 -10.17 14.40 -23.28
CA PRO A 58 -8.88 14.83 -23.79
C PRO A 58 -8.79 16.36 -23.87
N GLY A 59 -7.65 16.92 -23.49
CA GLY A 59 -7.43 18.38 -23.49
C GLY A 59 -7.80 19.08 -22.17
N THR A 60 -8.47 18.43 -21.20
CA THR A 60 -8.67 19.00 -19.87
C THR A 60 -7.34 19.28 -19.19
N ALA A 61 -7.12 20.52 -18.74
CA ALA A 61 -6.00 20.89 -17.91
C ALA A 61 -6.22 20.44 -16.47
N ILE A 62 -5.21 19.81 -15.85
CA ILE A 62 -5.17 19.49 -14.42
C ILE A 62 -4.16 20.44 -13.81
N ASP A 63 -4.64 21.40 -13.02
CA ASP A 63 -3.82 22.53 -12.53
C ASP A 63 -3.15 22.17 -11.19
N ASN A 64 -2.16 21.29 -11.24
CA ASN A 64 -1.22 21.05 -10.15
C ASN A 64 0.14 20.62 -10.72
N ALA A 65 1.18 20.61 -9.89
CA ALA A 65 2.55 20.35 -10.31
C ALA A 65 2.75 19.03 -11.07
N ILE A 66 1.91 18.02 -10.83
CA ILE A 66 2.00 16.70 -11.44
C ILE A 66 1.05 16.59 -12.63
N GLY A 67 -0.23 16.92 -12.42
CA GLY A 67 -1.30 16.70 -13.40
C GLY A 67 -1.16 17.54 -14.68
N ARG A 68 -0.49 18.69 -14.60
CA ARG A 68 -0.23 19.53 -15.78
C ARG A 68 0.58 18.83 -16.88
N PHE A 69 1.32 17.80 -16.55
CA PHE A 69 2.09 16.99 -17.51
C PHE A 69 1.30 15.78 -18.04
N PHE A 70 0.14 15.47 -17.47
CA PHE A 70 -0.66 14.35 -17.91
C PHE A 70 -1.21 14.56 -19.30
N LYS A 71 -1.13 13.50 -20.10
CA LYS A 71 -1.78 13.36 -21.40
C LYS A 71 -3.09 12.58 -21.26
N THR A 72 -3.64 12.10 -22.34
CA THR A 72 -4.85 11.26 -22.30
C THR A 72 -4.61 9.99 -21.49
N TYR A 73 -3.46 9.31 -21.65
CA TYR A 73 -3.13 8.06 -20.99
C TYR A 73 -1.85 8.23 -20.17
N ASN A 74 -1.91 7.96 -18.87
CA ASN A 74 -0.81 8.20 -17.97
C ASN A 74 -0.50 6.92 -17.20
N ILE A 75 0.65 6.31 -17.49
CA ILE A 75 1.13 5.09 -16.86
C ILE A 75 1.90 5.50 -15.61
N VAL A 76 1.47 5.00 -14.46
CA VAL A 76 2.03 5.34 -13.16
C VAL A 76 2.61 4.09 -12.50
N GLU A 77 3.86 4.17 -12.10
CA GLU A 77 4.55 3.20 -11.25
C GLU A 77 4.81 3.82 -9.89
N TYR A 78 4.51 3.10 -8.82
CA TYR A 78 4.81 3.51 -7.45
C TYR A 78 5.91 2.67 -6.84
N LYS A 79 6.91 3.34 -6.28
CA LYS A 79 7.98 2.73 -5.49
C LYS A 79 7.85 3.14 -4.03
N ASN A 80 7.53 2.19 -3.17
CA ASN A 80 7.44 2.41 -1.73
C ASN A 80 8.82 2.80 -1.14
N PRO A 81 8.90 3.30 0.10
CA PRO A 81 10.16 3.76 0.67
C PRO A 81 11.26 2.69 0.81
N TYR A 82 10.92 1.40 0.70
CA TYR A 82 11.86 0.28 0.77
C TYR A 82 12.30 -0.22 -0.60
N ASP A 83 11.55 0.11 -1.67
CA ASP A 83 11.87 -0.32 -3.01
C ASP A 83 13.01 0.52 -3.60
N GLU A 84 13.87 -0.12 -4.37
CA GLU A 84 14.86 0.57 -5.16
C GLU A 84 14.24 1.10 -6.45
N LEU A 85 14.59 2.33 -6.81
CA LEU A 85 14.32 2.89 -8.14
C LEU A 85 15.64 2.99 -8.90
N ASN A 86 15.86 2.07 -9.82
CA ASN A 86 17.04 1.95 -10.67
C ASN A 86 16.64 1.99 -12.16
N ILE A 87 17.62 1.84 -13.03
CA ILE A 87 17.43 1.92 -14.49
C ILE A 87 16.52 0.77 -15.02
N ASP A 88 16.57 -0.41 -14.41
CA ASP A 88 15.76 -1.56 -14.83
C ASP A 88 14.27 -1.30 -14.59
N VAL A 89 13.94 -0.59 -13.49
CA VAL A 89 12.56 -0.15 -13.23
C VAL A 89 12.10 0.83 -14.31
N VAL A 90 12.93 1.77 -14.73
CA VAL A 90 12.59 2.71 -15.81
C VAL A 90 12.29 1.95 -17.10
N TRP A 91 13.14 0.99 -17.48
CA TRP A 91 12.92 0.16 -18.67
C TRP A 91 11.71 -0.76 -18.56
N LYS A 92 11.43 -1.31 -17.36
CA LYS A 92 10.21 -2.09 -17.12
C LYS A 92 8.96 -1.25 -17.42
N VAL A 93 8.88 -0.03 -16.91
CA VAL A 93 7.71 0.84 -17.10
C VAL A 93 7.60 1.32 -18.55
N ILE A 94 8.74 1.56 -19.23
CA ILE A 94 8.76 1.80 -20.67
C ILE A 94 8.18 0.60 -21.44
N GLY A 95 8.57 -0.63 -21.05
CA GLY A 95 8.00 -1.85 -21.61
C GLY A 95 6.48 -1.93 -21.44
N TYR A 96 5.97 -1.56 -20.26
CA TYR A 96 4.52 -1.49 -20.01
C TYR A 96 3.83 -0.45 -20.90
N ALA A 97 4.42 0.72 -21.07
CA ALA A 97 3.89 1.76 -21.96
C ALA A 97 3.86 1.30 -23.42
N ALA A 98 4.91 0.61 -23.87
CA ALA A 98 4.98 0.06 -25.21
C ALA A 98 3.92 -1.04 -25.42
N LEU A 99 3.75 -1.94 -24.46
CA LEU A 99 2.71 -2.98 -24.49
C LEU A 99 1.31 -2.36 -24.47
N TYR A 100 1.06 -1.41 -23.59
CA TYR A 100 -0.24 -0.73 -23.50
C TYR A 100 -0.61 -0.07 -24.85
N LYS A 101 0.33 0.66 -25.45
CA LYS A 101 0.16 1.24 -26.78
C LYS A 101 -0.11 0.16 -27.85
N GLY A 102 0.68 -0.91 -27.85
CA GLY A 102 0.68 -1.94 -28.88
C GLY A 102 -0.50 -2.92 -28.82
N LEU A 103 -1.13 -3.07 -27.63
CA LEU A 103 -2.26 -3.97 -27.41
C LEU A 103 -3.64 -3.34 -27.68
N GLY A 104 -3.68 -2.15 -28.25
CA GLY A 104 -4.93 -1.51 -28.66
C GLY A 104 -5.71 -2.34 -29.71
N HIS A 105 -7.04 -2.21 -29.69
CA HIS A 105 -7.94 -2.99 -30.55
C HIS A 105 -7.85 -2.64 -32.03
N SER A 106 -7.22 -1.52 -32.39
CA SER A 106 -7.04 -1.08 -33.76
C SER A 106 -5.69 -0.37 -33.95
N LYS A 107 -5.31 -0.15 -35.23
CA LYS A 107 -4.05 0.50 -35.56
C LYS A 107 -3.98 1.90 -34.96
N ASP A 108 -2.95 2.16 -34.17
CA ASP A 108 -2.60 3.45 -33.54
C ASP A 108 -3.74 4.13 -32.76
N VAL A 109 -4.63 3.34 -32.16
CA VAL A 109 -5.75 3.84 -31.34
C VAL A 109 -5.27 4.62 -30.11
N ILE A 110 -4.03 4.33 -29.64
CA ILE A 110 -3.37 5.05 -28.56
C ILE A 110 -2.10 5.71 -29.14
N PRO A 111 -2.17 6.98 -29.56
CA PRO A 111 -1.00 7.67 -30.08
C PRO A 111 0.08 7.84 -29.02
N SER A 112 1.34 7.69 -29.38
CA SER A 112 2.46 7.88 -28.42
C SER A 112 2.55 9.30 -27.86
N SER A 113 2.06 10.30 -28.62
CA SER A 113 1.94 11.69 -28.18
C SER A 113 0.95 11.89 -27.04
N GLU A 114 0.01 10.95 -26.86
CA GLU A 114 -1.02 10.97 -25.82
C GLU A 114 -0.68 10.09 -24.62
N LEU A 115 0.55 9.59 -24.54
CA LEU A 115 1.05 8.79 -23.43
C LEU A 115 2.04 9.58 -22.57
N THR A 116 2.01 9.34 -21.25
CA THR A 116 3.10 9.70 -20.33
C THR A 116 3.44 8.53 -19.42
N ILE A 117 4.64 8.56 -18.88
CA ILE A 117 5.12 7.67 -17.82
C ILE A 117 5.42 8.53 -16.60
N THR A 118 4.90 8.17 -15.43
CA THR A 118 5.20 8.85 -14.18
C THR A 118 5.59 7.83 -13.12
N ILE A 119 6.80 7.96 -12.56
CA ILE A 119 7.32 7.08 -11.52
C ILE A 119 7.35 7.85 -10.21
N PHE A 120 6.56 7.43 -9.23
CA PHE A 120 6.52 8.02 -7.90
C PHE A 120 7.48 7.33 -6.95
N ARG A 121 8.18 8.14 -6.16
CA ARG A 121 9.01 7.68 -5.06
C ARG A 121 9.04 8.72 -3.96
N HIS A 122 9.19 8.29 -2.69
CA HIS A 122 9.30 9.23 -1.58
C HIS A 122 10.60 10.03 -1.61
N SER A 123 11.75 9.36 -1.73
CA SER A 123 13.08 9.99 -1.68
C SER A 123 13.70 10.14 -3.07
N LYS A 124 14.51 11.19 -3.25
CA LYS A 124 15.21 11.44 -4.50
C LYS A 124 16.13 10.28 -4.87
N PRO A 125 16.01 9.70 -6.08
CA PRO A 125 16.83 8.57 -6.52
C PRO A 125 18.17 9.05 -7.10
N HIS A 126 19.06 9.53 -6.23
CA HIS A 126 20.32 10.15 -6.65
C HIS A 126 21.19 9.26 -7.55
N ALA A 127 21.27 7.96 -7.24
CA ALA A 127 22.06 7.01 -8.03
C ALA A 127 21.51 6.89 -9.45
N LEU A 128 20.17 6.71 -9.60
CA LEU A 128 19.51 6.65 -10.90
C LEU A 128 19.70 7.96 -11.70
N LEU A 129 19.44 9.12 -11.08
CA LEU A 129 19.56 10.40 -11.76
C LEU A 129 21.01 10.64 -12.26
N LYS A 130 22.00 10.29 -11.44
CA LYS A 130 23.42 10.34 -11.85
C LYS A 130 23.71 9.38 -13.00
N GLN A 131 23.21 8.15 -12.96
CA GLN A 131 23.36 7.19 -14.04
C GLN A 131 22.74 7.71 -15.32
N LEU A 132 21.49 8.18 -15.29
CA LEU A 132 20.81 8.73 -16.47
C LEU A 132 21.59 9.88 -17.12
N ILE A 133 22.15 10.78 -16.30
CA ILE A 133 23.00 11.88 -16.82
C ILE A 133 24.27 11.32 -17.47
N ASN A 134 24.93 10.34 -16.85
CA ASN A 134 26.13 9.73 -17.41
C ASN A 134 25.84 8.95 -18.72
N ASP A 135 24.65 8.39 -18.84
CA ASP A 135 24.17 7.69 -20.04
C ASP A 135 23.71 8.67 -21.15
N GLY A 136 23.84 10.00 -20.92
CA GLY A 136 23.54 11.04 -21.89
C GLY A 136 22.09 11.50 -21.92
N TYR A 137 21.24 11.09 -20.94
CA TYR A 137 19.86 11.55 -20.84
C TYR A 137 19.77 12.90 -20.14
N ILE A 138 18.76 13.69 -20.51
CA ILE A 138 18.56 15.04 -19.98
C ILE A 138 17.54 14.98 -18.83
N ILE A 139 17.94 15.46 -17.66
CA ILE A 139 17.08 15.60 -16.48
C ILE A 139 16.72 17.07 -16.31
N THR A 140 15.41 17.39 -16.33
CA THR A 140 14.92 18.74 -16.10
C THR A 140 14.02 18.76 -14.86
N CYS A 141 14.32 19.65 -13.91
CA CYS A 141 13.46 19.92 -12.76
C CYS A 141 12.43 20.99 -13.15
N HIS A 142 11.15 20.65 -13.16
CA HIS A 142 10.05 21.58 -13.52
C HIS A 142 9.50 22.33 -12.31
N SER A 143 9.49 21.67 -11.17
CA SER A 143 9.10 22.20 -9.87
C SER A 143 9.73 21.31 -8.78
N PRO A 144 9.77 21.73 -7.52
CA PRO A 144 10.25 20.88 -6.45
C PRO A 144 9.55 19.52 -6.47
N GLY A 145 10.33 18.45 -6.60
CA GLY A 145 9.83 17.08 -6.63
C GLY A 145 9.36 16.56 -7.99
N VAL A 146 9.36 17.37 -9.07
CA VAL A 146 8.93 16.92 -10.40
C VAL A 146 10.05 17.04 -11.40
N TYR A 147 10.57 15.92 -11.88
CA TYR A 147 11.69 15.80 -12.80
C TYR A 147 11.25 15.10 -14.08
N SER A 148 11.59 15.64 -15.26
CA SER A 148 11.47 14.89 -16.51
C SER A 148 12.80 14.26 -16.89
N VAL A 149 12.69 13.11 -17.57
CA VAL A 149 13.81 12.43 -18.21
C VAL A 149 13.56 12.40 -19.70
N SER A 150 14.45 13.02 -20.46
CA SER A 150 14.34 13.12 -21.93
C SER A 150 15.51 12.40 -22.62
N GLY A 151 15.26 11.88 -23.81
CA GLY A 151 16.26 11.23 -24.65
C GLY A 151 16.19 9.71 -24.66
N ILE A 152 15.45 9.07 -23.75
CA ILE A 152 15.30 7.59 -23.74
C ILE A 152 14.35 7.15 -24.85
N ILE A 153 13.13 7.70 -24.83
CA ILE A 153 12.07 7.40 -25.82
C ILE A 153 11.25 8.66 -26.12
N ALA A 154 10.38 8.60 -27.13
CA ALA A 154 9.51 9.71 -27.49
C ALA A 154 8.38 9.96 -26.46
N ILE A 155 8.02 8.97 -25.61
CA ILE A 155 7.03 9.16 -24.55
C ILE A 155 7.66 9.90 -23.40
N PRO A 156 7.08 11.02 -22.92
CA PRO A 156 7.60 11.76 -21.78
C PRO A 156 7.63 10.89 -20.50
N ILE A 157 8.76 10.94 -19.79
CA ILE A 157 8.98 10.21 -18.53
C ILE A 157 9.17 11.24 -17.41
N TYR A 158 8.40 11.10 -16.33
CA TYR A 158 8.51 11.94 -15.14
C TYR A 158 8.88 11.09 -13.93
N ILE A 159 9.77 11.61 -13.09
CA ILE A 159 10.08 11.08 -11.77
C ILE A 159 9.55 12.08 -10.75
N VAL A 160 8.62 11.63 -9.91
CA VAL A 160 8.01 12.42 -8.85
C VAL A 160 8.59 12.00 -7.50
N VAL A 161 9.25 12.94 -6.83
CA VAL A 161 9.82 12.78 -5.49
C VAL A 161 8.85 13.41 -4.49
N THR A 162 8.02 12.59 -3.85
CA THR A 162 6.88 13.08 -3.08
C THR A 162 7.27 13.96 -1.90
N ARG A 163 8.39 13.69 -1.22
CA ARG A 163 8.88 14.55 -0.12
C ARG A 163 9.30 15.96 -0.54
N GLU A 164 9.59 16.19 -1.81
CA GLU A 164 10.03 17.49 -2.32
C GLU A 164 8.85 18.36 -2.82
N LEU A 165 7.66 17.77 -3.00
CA LEU A 165 6.45 18.48 -3.43
C LEU A 165 6.06 19.53 -2.40
N LYS A 166 5.67 20.75 -2.86
CA LYS A 166 5.40 21.89 -1.98
C LYS A 166 3.92 22.25 -1.89
N GLU A 167 3.14 21.96 -2.92
CA GLU A 167 1.72 22.26 -2.90
C GLU A 167 1.01 21.52 -1.76
N ASP A 168 0.06 22.18 -1.10
CA ASP A 168 -0.62 21.65 0.07
C ASP A 168 -1.41 20.36 -0.23
N ILE A 169 -2.00 20.28 -1.42
CA ILE A 169 -2.72 19.09 -1.89
C ILE A 169 -1.87 17.81 -1.86
N PHE A 170 -0.55 17.92 -1.97
CA PHE A 170 0.35 16.76 -1.97
C PHE A 170 0.81 16.31 -0.58
N LYS A 171 0.33 16.94 0.53
CA LYS A 171 0.63 16.45 1.89
C LYS A 171 0.24 14.98 2.06
N VAL A 172 -0.87 14.57 1.46
CA VAL A 172 -1.34 13.17 1.42
C VAL A 172 -0.29 12.21 0.87
N LEU A 173 0.51 12.60 -0.11
CA LEU A 173 1.61 11.80 -0.66
C LEU A 173 2.89 11.92 0.19
N ARG A 174 3.13 13.07 0.84
CA ARG A 174 4.32 13.28 1.69
C ARG A 174 4.27 12.46 2.98
N ILE A 175 3.08 12.30 3.57
CA ILE A 175 2.91 11.53 4.81
C ILE A 175 3.05 10.01 4.61
N MET A 176 2.98 9.51 3.38
CA MET A 176 3.21 8.10 3.05
C MET A 176 4.71 7.77 3.02
N SER A 177 5.38 7.95 4.13
CA SER A 177 6.82 7.76 4.30
C SER A 177 7.17 7.27 5.70
N LYS A 178 8.42 6.81 5.91
CA LYS A 178 8.92 6.40 7.22
C LYS A 178 9.24 7.56 8.18
N ASN A 179 9.46 8.75 7.61
CA ASN A 179 9.85 9.96 8.33
C ASN A 179 8.92 11.09 7.86
N ALA A 180 7.61 10.88 8.04
CA ALA A 180 6.61 11.87 7.70
C ALA A 180 6.74 13.09 8.63
N ASP A 181 6.44 14.25 8.09
CA ASP A 181 6.36 15.48 8.87
C ASP A 181 5.09 15.46 9.73
N ILE A 182 5.22 15.77 11.01
CA ILE A 182 4.10 15.75 11.96
C ILE A 182 3.05 16.81 11.60
N ASP A 183 3.48 17.96 11.07
CA ASP A 183 2.56 19.04 10.69
C ASP A 183 1.77 18.66 9.44
N ASP A 184 2.39 17.96 8.46
CA ASP A 184 1.68 17.39 7.32
C ASP A 184 0.64 16.34 7.76
N ILE A 185 0.98 15.48 8.74
CA ILE A 185 0.04 14.49 9.27
C ILE A 185 -1.15 15.17 9.96
N LYS A 186 -0.89 16.15 10.85
CA LYS A 186 -1.92 16.91 11.55
C LYS A 186 -2.83 17.66 10.58
N ALA A 187 -2.24 18.31 9.58
CA ALA A 187 -2.97 19.02 8.54
C ALA A 187 -3.87 18.08 7.73
N PHE A 188 -3.36 16.89 7.37
CA PHE A 188 -4.13 15.91 6.63
C PHE A 188 -5.29 15.33 7.45
N ILE A 189 -5.08 14.96 8.72
CA ILE A 189 -6.17 14.49 9.60
C ILE A 189 -7.26 15.54 9.72
N THR A 190 -6.88 16.82 9.93
CA THR A 190 -7.81 17.94 10.04
C THR A 190 -8.61 18.16 8.74
N GLU A 191 -8.01 17.94 7.59
CA GLU A 191 -8.71 18.01 6.30
C GLU A 191 -9.63 16.81 6.12
N ALA A 192 -9.11 15.59 6.34
CA ALA A 192 -9.83 14.34 6.14
C ALA A 192 -11.06 14.21 7.05
N SER A 193 -11.01 14.77 8.28
CA SER A 193 -12.18 14.81 9.18
C SER A 193 -13.38 15.59 8.61
N LYS A 194 -13.15 16.46 7.61
CA LYS A 194 -14.19 17.24 6.93
C LYS A 194 -14.74 16.56 5.67
N PHE A 195 -14.19 15.43 5.27
CA PHE A 195 -14.68 14.71 4.10
C PHE A 195 -16.07 14.16 4.35
N THR A 196 -16.99 14.41 3.43
CA THR A 196 -18.38 13.94 3.50
C THR A 196 -18.66 12.80 2.53
N VAL A 197 -17.87 12.70 1.47
CA VAL A 197 -18.00 11.66 0.45
C VAL A 197 -17.41 10.35 0.99
N PRO A 198 -18.19 9.24 1.04
CA PRO A 198 -17.70 7.96 1.60
C PRO A 198 -16.40 7.45 0.94
N GLY A 199 -16.26 7.60 -0.38
CA GLY A 199 -15.04 7.21 -1.09
C GLY A 199 -13.81 8.00 -0.65
N ASP A 200 -13.94 9.30 -0.38
CA ASP A 200 -12.82 10.13 0.08
C ASP A 200 -12.43 9.78 1.53
N LYS A 201 -13.42 9.45 2.39
CA LYS A 201 -13.14 8.92 3.73
C LYS A 201 -12.36 7.62 3.67
N GLY A 202 -12.81 6.64 2.89
CA GLY A 202 -12.11 5.36 2.75
C GLY A 202 -10.69 5.50 2.19
N ASN A 203 -10.46 6.42 1.25
CA ASN A 203 -9.12 6.74 0.77
C ASN A 203 -8.25 7.38 1.84
N ALA A 204 -8.82 8.28 2.65
CA ALA A 204 -8.11 8.91 3.77
C ALA A 204 -7.70 7.87 4.83
N ASP A 205 -8.60 6.92 5.14
CA ASP A 205 -8.33 5.82 6.07
C ASP A 205 -7.16 4.97 5.58
N ALA A 206 -7.16 4.56 4.31
CA ALA A 206 -6.08 3.78 3.71
C ALA A 206 -4.72 4.51 3.78
N VAL A 207 -4.70 5.81 3.51
CA VAL A 207 -3.49 6.65 3.64
C VAL A 207 -3.02 6.73 5.09
N LEU A 208 -3.94 6.98 6.04
CA LEU A 208 -3.61 7.09 7.46
C LEU A 208 -3.13 5.75 8.03
N GLN A 209 -3.68 4.63 7.59
CA GLN A 209 -3.22 3.30 7.99
C GLN A 209 -1.76 3.07 7.59
N VAL A 210 -1.41 3.37 6.34
CA VAL A 210 -0.03 3.29 5.85
C VAL A 210 0.88 4.23 6.65
N SER A 211 0.47 5.50 6.79
CA SER A 211 1.24 6.51 7.51
C SER A 211 1.44 6.15 8.98
N SER A 212 0.39 5.74 9.70
CA SER A 212 0.46 5.37 11.12
C SER A 212 1.30 4.11 11.34
N THR A 213 1.22 3.14 10.44
CA THR A 213 2.04 1.92 10.52
C THR A 213 3.51 2.23 10.30
N ALA A 214 3.82 3.14 9.37
CA ALA A 214 5.19 3.54 9.07
C ALA A 214 5.81 4.48 10.11
N ASN A 215 4.97 5.25 10.85
CA ASN A 215 5.38 6.30 11.80
C ASN A 215 4.76 6.11 13.19
N LYS A 216 4.73 4.89 13.72
CA LYS A 216 4.05 4.54 14.99
C LYS A 216 4.36 5.49 16.14
N THR A 217 5.63 5.80 16.36
CA THR A 217 6.08 6.68 17.45
C THR A 217 5.50 8.10 17.31
N LEU A 218 5.44 8.64 16.08
CA LEU A 218 4.82 9.96 15.84
C LEU A 218 3.33 9.96 16.18
N PHE A 219 2.60 8.92 15.78
CA PHE A 219 1.18 8.81 16.09
C PHE A 219 0.91 8.57 17.59
N GLU A 220 1.82 7.88 18.30
CA GLU A 220 1.74 7.75 19.77
C GLU A 220 1.94 9.09 20.48
N ILE A 221 2.91 9.89 20.04
CA ILE A 221 3.13 11.26 20.57
C ILE A 221 1.89 12.12 20.33
N MET A 222 1.35 12.13 19.10
CA MET A 222 0.17 12.92 18.74
C MET A 222 -1.06 12.56 19.59
N LYS A 223 -1.28 11.28 19.89
CA LYS A 223 -2.38 10.82 20.75
C LYS A 223 -2.25 11.33 22.19
N GLY A 224 -1.03 11.58 22.65
CA GLY A 224 -0.77 12.13 23.99
C GLY A 224 -0.91 13.66 24.10
N GLU A 225 -0.75 14.38 22.98
CA GLU A 225 -0.70 15.85 22.96
C GLU A 225 -2.04 16.52 22.66
N ASP A 226 -2.92 15.90 21.86
CA ASP A 226 -4.15 16.53 21.36
C ASP A 226 -5.33 15.54 21.36
N GLN A 227 -6.28 15.77 22.29
CA GLN A 227 -7.48 14.93 22.44
C GLN A 227 -8.41 15.03 21.23
N ASN A 228 -8.58 16.20 20.64
CA ASN A 228 -9.44 16.39 19.47
C ASN A 228 -8.86 15.68 18.24
N MET A 229 -7.55 15.73 18.09
CA MET A 229 -6.83 14.99 17.04
C MET A 229 -6.97 13.49 17.21
N CYS A 230 -6.92 13.00 18.46
CA CYS A 230 -7.12 11.60 18.78
C CYS A 230 -8.55 11.14 18.44
N GLU A 231 -9.57 11.97 18.69
CA GLU A 231 -10.96 11.67 18.33
C GLU A 231 -11.17 11.66 16.82
N ALA A 232 -10.67 12.65 16.09
CA ALA A 232 -10.72 12.70 14.64
C ALA A 232 -10.03 11.47 14.00
N LEU A 233 -8.89 11.08 14.51
CA LEU A 233 -8.17 9.90 14.04
C LEU A 233 -8.94 8.60 14.32
N LYS A 234 -9.58 8.48 15.49
CA LYS A 234 -10.40 7.32 15.82
C LYS A 234 -11.65 7.22 14.93
N GLU A 235 -12.28 8.36 14.63
CA GLU A 235 -13.45 8.41 13.75
C GLU A 235 -13.08 8.01 12.32
N LEU A 236 -11.98 8.55 11.78
CA LEU A 236 -11.50 8.23 10.44
C LEU A 236 -11.11 6.76 10.29
N MET A 237 -10.50 6.15 11.31
CA MET A 237 -10.03 4.76 11.29
C MET A 237 -11.02 3.78 11.95
N ALA A 238 -12.27 4.18 12.20
CA ALA A 238 -13.24 3.38 12.97
C ALA A 238 -13.54 2.02 12.32
N ASP A 239 -13.72 1.98 11.00
CA ASP A 239 -14.02 0.76 10.27
C ASP A 239 -12.86 -0.23 10.28
N GLU A 240 -11.63 0.25 10.17
CA GLU A 240 -10.42 -0.59 10.26
C GLU A 240 -10.18 -1.12 11.66
N LEU A 241 -10.38 -0.28 12.68
CA LEU A 241 -10.28 -0.72 14.07
C LEU A 241 -11.32 -1.80 14.38
N LYS A 242 -12.53 -1.68 13.82
CA LYS A 242 -13.56 -2.70 13.92
C LYS A 242 -13.14 -3.99 13.23
N GLN A 243 -12.68 -3.91 11.98
CA GLN A 243 -12.21 -5.06 11.22
C GLN A 243 -11.03 -5.75 11.90
N ALA A 244 -10.02 -5.00 12.33
CA ALA A 244 -8.87 -5.55 13.06
C ALA A 244 -9.27 -6.26 14.36
N LYS A 245 -10.30 -5.74 15.06
CA LYS A 245 -10.86 -6.38 16.25
C LYS A 245 -11.58 -7.69 15.89
N GLU A 246 -12.38 -7.68 14.84
CA GLU A 246 -13.11 -8.88 14.35
C GLU A 246 -12.13 -9.97 13.89
N ASP A 247 -11.09 -9.59 13.14
CA ASP A 247 -10.03 -10.50 12.68
C ASP A 247 -9.25 -11.07 13.87
N GLY A 248 -8.90 -10.25 14.84
CA GLY A 248 -8.25 -10.68 16.08
C GLY A 248 -9.08 -11.67 16.89
N VAL A 249 -10.38 -11.41 17.02
CA VAL A 249 -11.33 -12.34 17.69
C VAL A 249 -11.43 -13.65 16.89
N SER A 250 -11.55 -13.59 15.57
CA SER A 250 -11.62 -14.78 14.71
C SER A 250 -10.35 -15.64 14.81
N GLU A 251 -9.17 -15.00 14.78
CA GLU A 251 -7.89 -15.72 14.93
C GLU A 251 -7.74 -16.34 16.32
N ALA A 252 -8.12 -15.61 17.37
CA ALA A 252 -8.11 -16.14 18.74
C ALA A 252 -9.05 -17.33 18.87
N THR A 253 -10.27 -17.22 18.33
CA THR A 253 -11.27 -18.31 18.34
C THR A 253 -10.74 -19.56 17.64
N LYS A 254 -10.09 -19.43 16.48
CA LYS A 254 -9.49 -20.57 15.76
C LYS A 254 -8.36 -21.20 16.58
N LYS A 255 -7.49 -20.39 17.22
CA LYS A 255 -6.43 -20.91 18.08
C LYS A 255 -6.98 -21.67 19.28
N PHE A 256 -8.00 -21.12 19.95
CA PHE A 256 -8.65 -21.80 21.07
C PHE A 256 -9.33 -23.10 20.65
N ALA A 257 -10.03 -23.13 19.51
CA ALA A 257 -10.63 -24.35 18.98
C ALA A 257 -9.58 -25.45 18.73
N THR A 258 -8.41 -25.09 18.19
CA THR A 258 -7.30 -26.04 17.99
C THR A 258 -6.78 -26.58 19.32
N ILE A 259 -6.58 -25.71 20.30
CA ILE A 259 -6.10 -26.11 21.65
C ILE A 259 -7.13 -27.01 22.34
N ILE A 260 -8.43 -26.70 22.24
CA ILE A 260 -9.50 -27.52 22.80
C ILE A 260 -9.46 -28.90 22.16
N ASN A 261 -9.42 -29.01 20.83
CA ASN A 261 -9.37 -30.30 20.14
C ASN A 261 -8.15 -31.15 20.53
N GLU A 262 -6.97 -30.52 20.74
CA GLU A 262 -5.76 -31.20 21.23
C GLU A 262 -5.95 -31.73 22.67
N LYS A 263 -6.56 -30.89 23.53
CA LYS A 263 -6.85 -31.26 24.91
C LYS A 263 -7.87 -32.41 25.00
N ASP A 264 -8.92 -32.35 24.18
CA ASP A 264 -9.95 -33.42 24.13
C ASP A 264 -9.32 -34.74 23.70
N LYS A 265 -8.45 -34.76 22.70
CA LYS A 265 -7.68 -35.98 22.33
C LYS A 265 -6.86 -36.51 23.49
N THR A 266 -6.15 -35.63 24.21
CA THR A 266 -5.33 -36.00 25.35
C THR A 266 -6.18 -36.60 26.47
N ILE A 267 -7.37 -36.05 26.73
CA ILE A 267 -8.32 -36.58 27.74
C ILE A 267 -8.81 -37.97 27.34
N ILE A 268 -9.18 -38.15 26.06
CA ILE A 268 -9.62 -39.48 25.57
C ILE A 268 -8.50 -40.52 25.76
N ASP A 269 -7.27 -40.20 25.42
CA ASP A 269 -6.12 -41.11 25.58
C ASP A 269 -5.84 -41.41 27.06
N GLN A 270 -5.97 -40.41 27.94
CA GLN A 270 -5.85 -40.62 29.39
C GLN A 270 -6.96 -41.50 29.96
N ASP A 271 -8.21 -41.28 29.56
CA ASP A 271 -9.34 -42.10 29.99
C ASP A 271 -9.18 -43.56 29.55
N LYS A 272 -8.68 -43.80 28.35
CA LYS A 272 -8.34 -45.13 27.86
C LYS A 272 -7.27 -45.78 28.75
N THR A 273 -6.19 -45.05 29.04
CA THR A 273 -5.11 -45.56 29.91
C THR A 273 -5.60 -45.85 31.30
N ILE A 274 -6.44 -45.01 31.89
CA ILE A 274 -7.05 -45.21 33.21
C ILE A 274 -7.92 -46.45 33.19
N SER A 275 -8.71 -46.69 32.13
CA SER A 275 -9.55 -47.83 32.00
C SER A 275 -8.75 -49.14 31.90
N GLU A 276 -7.65 -49.14 31.15
CA GLU A 276 -6.71 -50.26 31.04
C GLU A 276 -6.04 -50.58 32.39
N GLN A 277 -5.59 -49.53 33.12
CA GLN A 277 -5.00 -49.68 34.45
C GLN A 277 -6.02 -50.23 35.46
N LYS A 278 -7.25 -49.74 35.42
CA LYS A 278 -8.31 -50.29 36.32
C LYS A 278 -8.60 -51.76 36.02
N ALA A 279 -8.64 -52.15 34.76
CA ALA A 279 -8.82 -53.57 34.39
C ALA A 279 -7.66 -54.46 34.88
N LEU A 280 -6.42 -53.96 34.72
CA LEU A 280 -5.25 -54.66 35.19
C LEU A 280 -5.22 -54.78 36.73
N LEU A 281 -5.57 -53.71 37.43
CA LEU A 281 -5.67 -53.71 38.90
C LEU A 281 -6.72 -54.70 39.40
N LYS A 282 -7.85 -54.83 38.70
CA LYS A 282 -8.86 -55.82 39.01
C LYS A 282 -8.34 -57.26 38.84
N GLN A 283 -7.63 -57.56 37.76
CA GLN A 283 -7.00 -58.85 37.55
C GLN A 283 -5.94 -59.18 38.62
N TYR A 284 -5.19 -58.19 39.06
CA TYR A 284 -4.21 -58.38 40.14
C TYR A 284 -4.89 -58.68 41.48
N LYS A 285 -5.98 -57.96 41.83
CA LYS A 285 -6.76 -58.22 43.06
C LYS A 285 -7.40 -59.61 43.04
N GLU A 286 -7.92 -60.03 41.91
CA GLU A 286 -8.48 -61.37 41.73
C GLU A 286 -7.44 -62.49 41.88
N LYS A 287 -6.20 -62.24 41.46
CA LYS A 287 -5.13 -63.24 41.45
C LYS A 287 -4.34 -63.33 42.79
N PHE A 288 -4.22 -62.24 43.51
CA PHE A 288 -3.34 -62.11 44.67
C PHE A 288 -4.05 -61.70 45.97
N GLY A 289 -5.35 -61.41 45.92
CA GLY A 289 -6.13 -60.93 47.06
C GLY A 289 -5.99 -59.41 47.28
N GLU A 290 -6.81 -58.81 48.14
CA GLU A 290 -6.62 -57.43 48.58
C GLU A 290 -5.41 -57.32 49.48
N LEU A 291 -4.55 -56.36 49.23
CA LEU A 291 -3.40 -55.99 50.05
C LEU A 291 -3.85 -55.48 51.42
#